data_02cd11cf174c510c0872d8dc7d987ba6
#
_entry.id   02cd11cf174c510c0872d8dc7d987ba6
#
_cell.length_a   1.000
_cell.length_b   1.000
_cell.length_c   1.000
_cell.angle_alpha   90.00
_cell.angle_beta   90.00
_cell.angle_gamma   90.00
#
_symmetry.space_group_name_H-M   'P 1'
#
loop_
_entity.id
_entity.type
_entity.pdbx_description
1 polymer ?
#
loop_
_entity_poly.entity_id
_entity_poly.type
_entity_poly.pdbx_seq_one_letter_code
_entity_poly.pdbx_strand_id
1 'polypeptide(L)' 'MNELDERINLLEETVTDLKKELRRIKSAINKVEKLGLTSPSEIIFKKENIEVELKERKQELKALKKVAKLIK' A
#
# COMPACT_ATOMS: atom_id res chain seq x y z
N MET A 1 2.36 21.75 14.30
CA MET A 1 2.92 20.50 13.73
C MET A 1 4.08 20.83 12.83
N ASN A 2 5.14 20.01 12.87
CA ASN A 2 6.25 20.23 11.96
C ASN A 2 6.05 19.42 10.67
N GLU A 3 6.87 19.71 9.67
CA GLU A 3 6.79 19.05 8.37
C GLU A 3 6.94 17.54 8.45
N LEU A 4 7.77 17.07 9.37
CA LEU A 4 8.00 15.64 9.54
C LEU A 4 6.73 14.92 9.99
N ASP A 5 6.02 15.47 10.96
CA ASP A 5 4.77 14.88 11.45
C ASP A 5 3.70 14.88 10.37
N GLU A 6 3.60 15.94 9.59
CA GLU A 6 2.66 16.01 8.48
C GLU A 6 2.97 14.95 7.42
N ARG A 7 4.24 14.76 7.11
CA ARG A 7 4.67 13.77 6.12
C ARG A 7 4.39 12.36 6.61
N ILE A 8 4.63 12.08 7.89
CA ILE A 8 4.31 10.78 8.50
C ILE A 8 2.81 10.51 8.39
N ASN A 9 1.99 11.50 8.73
CA ASN A 9 0.53 11.35 8.64
C ASN A 9 0.07 11.06 7.21
N LEU A 10 0.62 11.78 6.23
CA LEU A 10 0.29 11.54 4.84
C LEU A 10 0.68 10.16 4.37
N LEU A 11 1.86 9.68 4.79
CA LEU A 11 2.31 8.33 4.45
C LEU A 11 1.45 7.27 5.10
N GLU A 12 1.01 7.48 6.34
CA GLU A 12 0.10 6.55 7.01
C GLU A 12 -1.22 6.45 6.27
N GLU A 13 -1.77 7.56 5.79
CA GLU A 13 -2.98 7.56 4.99
C GLU A 13 -2.77 6.82 3.66
N THR A 14 -1.64 7.10 2.99
CA THR A 14 -1.30 6.46 1.72
C THR A 14 -1.18 4.95 1.90
N VAL A 15 -0.49 4.50 2.94
CA VAL A 15 -0.35 3.07 3.25
C VAL A 15 -1.71 2.44 3.50
N THR A 16 -2.57 3.10 4.25
CA THR A 16 -3.92 2.61 4.53
C THR A 16 -4.74 2.46 3.25
N ASP A 17 -4.68 3.47 2.38
CA ASP A 17 -5.41 3.45 1.11
C ASP A 17 -4.91 2.35 0.19
N LEU A 18 -3.58 2.18 0.11
CA LEU A 18 -2.99 1.10 -0.69
C LEU A 18 -3.40 -0.28 -0.19
N LYS A 19 -3.46 -0.47 1.12
CA LYS A 19 -3.93 -1.73 1.72
C LYS A 19 -5.36 -2.03 1.35
N LYS A 20 -6.23 -1.02 1.38
CA LYS A 20 -7.64 -1.17 1.02
C LYS A 20 -7.78 -1.53 -0.46
N GLU A 21 -7.05 -0.86 -1.31
CA GLU A 21 -7.09 -1.12 -2.75
C GLU A 21 -6.58 -2.52 -3.06
N LEU A 22 -5.48 -2.93 -2.43
CA LEU A 22 -4.94 -4.27 -2.62
C LEU A 22 -5.95 -5.34 -2.19
N ARG A 23 -6.63 -5.12 -1.07
CA ARG A 23 -7.67 -6.05 -0.59
C ARG A 23 -8.80 -6.20 -1.60
N ARG A 24 -9.24 -5.09 -2.19
CA ARG A 24 -10.29 -5.10 -3.22
C ARG A 24 -9.86 -5.90 -4.44
N ILE A 25 -8.62 -5.68 -4.89
CA ILE A 25 -8.09 -6.37 -6.06
C ILE A 25 -7.96 -7.88 -5.79
N LYS A 26 -7.43 -8.25 -4.64
CA LYS A 26 -7.31 -9.66 -4.26
C LYS A 26 -8.68 -10.35 -4.18
N SER A 27 -9.67 -9.65 -3.65
CA SER A 27 -11.03 -10.16 -3.59
C SER A 27 -11.62 -10.37 -4.97
N ALA A 28 -11.41 -9.43 -5.89
CA ALA A 28 -11.88 -9.54 -7.26
C ALA A 28 -11.23 -10.71 -7.99
N ILE A 29 -9.91 -10.85 -7.85
CA ILE A 29 -9.17 -11.97 -8.45
C ILE A 29 -9.70 -13.31 -7.91
N ASN A 30 -9.89 -13.39 -6.61
CA ASN A 30 -10.41 -14.61 -5.97
C ASN A 30 -11.79 -15.00 -6.50
N LYS A 31 -12.68 -14.02 -6.68
CA LYS A 31 -14.01 -14.27 -7.24
C LYS A 31 -13.95 -14.79 -8.67
N VAL A 32 -13.10 -14.20 -9.50
CA VAL A 32 -12.93 -14.64 -10.88
C VAL A 32 -12.40 -16.07 -10.93
N GLU A 33 -11.40 -16.37 -10.12
CA GLU A 33 -10.81 -17.71 -10.08
C GLU A 33 -11.79 -18.76 -9.56
N LYS A 34 -12.65 -18.42 -8.60
CA LYS A 34 -13.68 -19.33 -8.10
C LYS A 34 -14.70 -19.71 -9.18
N LEU A 35 -14.90 -18.83 -10.16
CA LEU A 35 -15.78 -19.10 -11.28
C LEU A 35 -15.10 -19.94 -12.38
N GLY A 36 -13.84 -20.33 -12.18
CA GLY A 36 -13.08 -21.07 -13.15
C GLY A 36 -12.52 -20.23 -14.29
N LEU A 37 -12.54 -18.92 -14.10
CA LEU A 37 -12.03 -17.99 -15.11
C LEU A 37 -10.61 -17.58 -14.79
N THR A 38 -9.87 -17.13 -15.81
CA THR A 38 -8.53 -16.61 -15.63
C THR A 38 -8.61 -15.10 -15.42
N SER A 39 -7.91 -14.59 -14.41
CA SER A 39 -7.86 -13.15 -14.15
C SER A 39 -7.15 -12.43 -15.30
N PRO A 40 -7.68 -11.27 -15.76
CA PRO A 40 -6.99 -10.48 -16.77
C PRO A 40 -5.59 -10.07 -16.30
N SER A 41 -4.64 -10.05 -17.24
CA SER A 41 -3.26 -9.66 -16.91
C SER A 41 -3.18 -8.24 -16.37
N GLU A 42 -4.05 -7.35 -16.80
CA GLU A 42 -4.09 -5.97 -16.34
C GLU A 42 -4.31 -5.86 -14.84
N ILE A 43 -5.22 -6.68 -14.29
CA ILE A 43 -5.50 -6.64 -12.85
C ILE A 43 -4.37 -7.26 -12.04
N ILE A 44 -3.70 -8.27 -12.59
CA ILE A 44 -2.54 -8.88 -11.96
C ILE A 44 -1.37 -7.90 -11.91
N PHE A 45 -1.13 -7.16 -13.00
CA PHE A 45 -0.15 -6.08 -13.04
C PHE A 45 -0.44 -5.01 -12.01
N LYS A 46 -1.71 -4.60 -11.92
CA LYS A 46 -2.12 -3.59 -10.95
C LYS A 46 -1.86 -4.06 -9.53
N LYS A 47 -2.18 -5.33 -9.23
CA LYS A 47 -1.90 -5.93 -7.93
C LYS A 47 -0.41 -5.88 -7.60
N GLU A 48 0.44 -6.30 -8.52
CA GLU A 48 1.88 -6.30 -8.33
C GLU A 48 2.43 -4.89 -8.10
N ASN A 49 1.97 -3.92 -8.87
CA ASN A 49 2.39 -2.53 -8.74
C ASN A 49 2.01 -1.97 -7.37
N ILE A 50 0.80 -2.28 -6.90
CA ILE A 50 0.34 -1.82 -5.58
C ILE A 50 1.15 -2.49 -4.47
N GLU A 51 1.47 -3.76 -4.61
CA GLU A 51 2.30 -4.47 -3.63
C GLU A 51 3.69 -3.85 -3.51
N VAL A 52 4.31 -3.50 -4.64
CA VAL A 52 5.62 -2.84 -4.65
C VAL A 52 5.52 -1.46 -4.02
N GLU A 53 4.54 -0.66 -4.42
CA GLU A 53 4.35 0.68 -3.88
C GLU A 53 4.08 0.64 -2.37
N LEU A 54 3.25 -0.29 -1.94
CA LEU A 54 2.95 -0.45 -0.52
C LEU A 54 4.22 -0.78 0.28
N LYS A 55 5.05 -1.66 -0.23
CA LYS A 55 6.31 -2.02 0.41
C LYS A 55 7.23 -0.79 0.52
N GLU A 56 7.35 -0.03 -0.56
CA GLU A 56 8.18 1.19 -0.57
C GLU A 56 7.66 2.24 0.42
N ARG A 57 6.35 2.48 0.43
CA ARG A 57 5.76 3.46 1.34
C ARG A 57 5.89 3.03 2.80
N LYS A 58 5.78 1.73 3.09
CA LYS A 58 6.00 1.22 4.45
C LYS A 58 7.43 1.43 4.91
N GLN A 59 8.41 1.20 4.03
CA GLN A 59 9.82 1.41 4.36
C GLN A 59 10.11 2.90 4.61
N GLU A 60 9.57 3.76 3.77
CA GLU A 60 9.71 5.21 3.93
C GLU A 60 9.09 5.68 5.25
N LEU A 61 7.90 5.20 5.57
CA LEU A 61 7.21 5.52 6.81
C LEU A 61 8.04 5.08 8.02
N LYS A 62 8.57 3.87 7.98
CA LYS A 62 9.40 3.34 9.06
C LYS A 62 10.64 4.20 9.27
N ALA A 63 11.30 4.61 8.19
CA ALA A 63 12.48 5.48 8.25
C ALA A 63 12.16 6.84 8.86
N LEU A 64 11.04 7.44 8.45
CA LEU A 64 10.64 8.75 8.98
C LEU A 64 10.26 8.69 10.45
N LYS A 65 9.59 7.62 10.87
CA LYS A 65 9.27 7.42 12.28
C LYS A 65 10.52 7.28 13.13
N LYS A 66 11.54 6.61 12.59
CA LYS A 66 12.81 6.45 13.27
C LYS A 66 13.53 7.80 13.43
N VAL A 67 13.53 8.62 12.39
CA VAL A 67 14.07 9.98 12.44
C VAL A 67 13.33 10.82 13.48
N ALA A 68 12.01 10.73 13.51
CA ALA A 68 11.20 11.48 14.48
C ALA A 68 11.57 11.13 15.92
N LYS A 69 11.87 9.88 16.19
CA LYS A 69 12.30 9.45 17.54
C LYS A 69 13.63 10.03 17.93
N LEU A 70 14.53 10.23 16.97
CA LEU A 70 15.86 10.77 17.24
C LEU A 70 15.84 12.28 17.48
N ILE A 71 14.82 12.96 16.98
CA ILE A 71 14.68 14.42 17.13
C ILE A 71 14.02 14.79 18.47
N LYS A 72 13.22 13.92 19.02
CA LYS A 72 12.51 14.18 20.28
C LYS A 72 13.38 14.04 21.52
#